data_bd2a387c5d459f9b80b890273df317e4
#
_entry.id   bd2a387c5d459f9b80b890273df317e4
#
_cell.length_a   1.000
_cell.length_b   1.000
_cell.length_c   1.000
_cell.angle_alpha   90.00
_cell.angle_beta   90.00
_cell.angle_gamma   90.00
#
_symmetry.space_group_name_H-M   'P 1'
#
loop_
_entity.id
_entity.type
_entity.pdbx_description
1 polymer ?
#
loop_
_entity_poly.entity_id
_entity_poly.type
_entity_poly.pdbx_seq_one_letter_code
_entity_poly.pdbx_strand_id
1 'polypeptide(L)'
;MIRRAHAVITGMAILIVAGVFVARLTAQSPTGGKSAPLTGVPIFEADPKWPVLPADFTWGQVIGIFADSRGHVWTSSRSRISEWDPQGKLVQSWDARGPDGNWNTIHGMFVDHNGFVWTNARESNLTVKFTRTGQVVLVIGKFNETGGSNDTSLMGRPSEIWVDPADNEVFVADGYGNRRIIVFDGATGKYLRHWGAYGKRPEDPVRRPNAGGQAGGGAGGSGATGGGTGGQNPETVPAAPAPQFSVPHGITGSRDGLIYLADRANNRIHVFRQNGEFVAERILRARCGAQEKATWAPKRPCGTEAAFSVGFSQDAPQTYLYVADGGSHYITVLRRSDLEVVSEFGGPGVAPGQMGRPHNLTVDPSGNIFVAEAAGPKVKHPVTGAEVDAGYRAQKFRFVGTRPAK
;
A
#
# COMPACT_ATOMS: atom_id res chain seq x y z
N MET A 1 -14.32 28.23 93.32
CA MET A 1 -13.06 28.35 92.46
C MET A 1 -12.79 27.02 91.81
N ILE A 2 -13.16 26.86 90.56
CA ILE A 2 -12.98 25.61 89.80
C ILE A 2 -12.08 25.93 88.62
N ARG A 3 -10.87 25.40 88.65
CA ARG A 3 -9.89 25.48 87.52
C ARG A 3 -10.26 24.49 86.48
N ARG A 4 -10.51 24.94 85.26
CA ARG A 4 -10.66 24.13 84.06
C ARG A 4 -9.26 23.87 83.50
N ALA A 5 -8.90 22.57 83.33
CA ALA A 5 -7.75 22.15 82.64
C ALA A 5 -8.07 22.00 81.12
N HIS A 6 -7.29 22.64 80.29
CA HIS A 6 -7.37 22.48 78.81
C HIS A 6 -6.43 21.34 78.39
N ALA A 7 -6.97 20.30 77.83
CA ALA A 7 -6.20 19.25 77.18
C ALA A 7 -5.94 19.65 75.70
N VAL A 8 -4.67 19.78 75.37
CA VAL A 8 -4.22 19.93 73.94
C VAL A 8 -4.12 18.57 73.34
N ILE A 9 -4.95 18.29 72.33
CA ILE A 9 -4.83 17.09 71.51
C ILE A 9 -3.98 17.45 70.29
N THR A 10 -2.77 16.92 70.22
CA THR A 10 -1.87 17.04 69.10
C THR A 10 -2.26 15.94 68.09
N GLY A 11 -2.97 16.30 67.05
CA GLY A 11 -3.30 15.41 65.94
C GLY A 11 -2.09 15.22 65.02
N MET A 12 -1.56 14.02 64.95
CA MET A 12 -0.52 13.61 64.03
C MET A 12 -1.19 13.19 62.73
N ALA A 13 -1.08 14.01 61.70
CA ALA A 13 -1.56 13.66 60.37
C ALA A 13 -0.57 12.72 59.68
N ILE A 14 -0.96 11.48 59.49
CA ILE A 14 -0.22 10.50 58.68
C ILE A 14 -0.56 10.76 57.24
N LEU A 15 0.38 11.31 56.47
CA LEU A 15 0.30 11.41 55.01
C LEU A 15 0.61 10.01 54.41
N ILE A 16 -0.40 9.31 53.95
CA ILE A 16 -0.25 8.12 53.15
C ILE A 16 0.01 8.60 51.70
N VAL A 17 1.28 8.59 51.26
CA VAL A 17 1.65 8.76 49.87
C VAL A 17 1.38 7.44 49.15
N ALA A 18 0.24 7.35 48.49
CA ALA A 18 -0.04 6.24 47.59
C ALA A 18 0.84 6.42 46.33
N GLY A 19 1.97 5.74 46.30
CA GLY A 19 2.81 5.63 45.14
C GLY A 19 2.07 4.86 44.04
N VAL A 20 1.56 5.56 43.02
CA VAL A 20 1.06 4.96 41.80
C VAL A 20 2.29 4.42 41.04
N PHE A 21 2.59 3.13 41.22
CA PHE A 21 3.50 2.42 40.33
C PHE A 21 2.82 2.32 38.95
N VAL A 22 3.12 3.26 38.06
CA VAL A 22 2.86 3.07 36.62
C VAL A 22 3.87 2.04 36.16
N ALA A 23 3.47 0.77 36.14
CA ALA A 23 4.21 -0.26 35.41
C ALA A 23 4.25 0.17 33.95
N ARG A 24 5.39 0.71 33.51
CA ARG A 24 5.69 0.80 32.08
C ARG A 24 5.75 -0.64 31.58
N LEU A 25 4.66 -1.11 31.00
CA LEU A 25 4.69 -2.22 30.07
C LEU A 25 5.59 -1.77 28.91
N THR A 26 6.88 -2.12 29.00
CA THR A 26 7.72 -2.14 27.83
C THR A 26 7.07 -3.16 26.89
N ALA A 27 6.33 -2.66 25.90
CA ALA A 27 5.92 -3.47 24.79
C ALA A 27 7.22 -3.98 24.16
N GLN A 28 7.57 -5.23 24.48
CA GLN A 28 8.56 -5.94 23.71
C GLN A 28 8.02 -5.97 22.30
N SER A 29 8.70 -5.27 21.39
CA SER A 29 8.51 -5.48 19.95
C SER A 29 8.54 -6.99 19.76
N PRO A 30 7.56 -7.58 19.06
CA PRO A 30 7.61 -8.98 18.75
C PRO A 30 8.92 -9.20 18.00
N THR A 31 9.88 -9.85 18.64
CA THR A 31 11.05 -10.39 18.00
C THR A 31 10.55 -11.50 17.11
N GLY A 32 10.01 -11.12 15.94
CA GLY A 32 9.87 -12.04 14.83
C GLY A 32 11.25 -12.60 14.62
N GLY A 33 11.43 -13.90 14.93
CA GLY A 33 12.72 -14.54 14.86
C GLY A 33 13.33 -14.23 13.52
N LYS A 34 14.51 -13.60 13.51
CA LYS A 34 15.22 -13.24 12.28
C LYS A 34 15.50 -14.54 11.56
N SER A 35 14.62 -14.94 10.64
CA SER A 35 14.83 -16.12 9.82
C SER A 35 16.09 -15.92 8.99
N ALA A 36 16.87 -17.00 8.82
CA ALA A 36 18.09 -16.97 8.02
C ALA A 36 17.78 -16.42 6.60
N PRO A 37 18.78 -15.83 5.94
CA PRO A 37 18.63 -15.38 4.56
C PRO A 37 18.10 -16.50 3.67
N LEU A 38 17.20 -16.18 2.75
CA LEU A 38 16.73 -17.12 1.74
C LEU A 38 17.89 -17.45 0.79
N THR A 39 18.25 -18.73 0.71
CA THR A 39 19.38 -19.21 -0.12
C THR A 39 19.01 -19.57 -1.56
N GLY A 40 17.77 -19.32 -1.96
CA GLY A 40 17.29 -19.61 -3.32
C GLY A 40 16.04 -18.81 -3.64
N VAL A 41 15.65 -18.83 -4.90
CA VAL A 41 14.47 -18.09 -5.40
C VAL A 41 13.20 -18.67 -4.79
N PRO A 42 12.35 -17.85 -4.15
CA PRO A 42 11.14 -18.32 -3.48
C PRO A 42 10.13 -18.90 -4.47
N ILE A 43 9.44 -19.95 -4.01
CA ILE A 43 8.36 -20.62 -4.75
C ILE A 43 7.05 -20.42 -4.00
N PHE A 44 6.00 -20.14 -4.77
CA PHE A 44 4.65 -19.89 -4.24
C PHE A 44 3.63 -20.79 -4.93
N GLU A 45 2.63 -21.22 -4.14
CA GLU A 45 1.46 -21.94 -4.63
C GLU A 45 0.19 -21.21 -4.19
N ALA A 46 -0.76 -21.05 -5.11
CA ALA A 46 -2.06 -20.47 -4.79
C ALA A 46 -2.80 -21.34 -3.77
N ASP A 47 -3.41 -20.71 -2.79
CA ASP A 47 -4.28 -21.35 -1.81
C ASP A 47 -5.76 -21.13 -2.19
N PRO A 48 -6.42 -22.08 -2.86
CA PRO A 48 -7.79 -21.90 -3.30
C PRO A 48 -8.82 -21.91 -2.16
N LYS A 49 -8.39 -22.23 -0.94
CA LYS A 49 -9.25 -22.27 0.24
C LYS A 49 -9.27 -20.94 1.02
N TRP A 50 -8.42 -20.00 0.64
CA TRP A 50 -8.36 -18.69 1.27
C TRP A 50 -8.90 -17.61 0.31
N PRO A 51 -9.76 -16.67 0.78
CA PRO A 51 -10.42 -16.65 2.09
C PRO A 51 -11.68 -17.53 2.13
N VAL A 52 -12.15 -17.84 3.34
CA VAL A 52 -13.45 -18.52 3.55
C VAL A 52 -14.53 -17.44 3.59
N LEU A 53 -15.18 -17.23 2.45
CA LEU A 53 -16.21 -16.19 2.32
C LEU A 53 -17.51 -16.60 3.04
N PRO A 54 -18.08 -15.74 3.92
CA PRO A 54 -19.46 -15.92 4.38
C PRO A 54 -20.44 -15.94 3.19
N ALA A 55 -21.56 -16.65 3.35
CA ALA A 55 -22.52 -16.86 2.26
C ALA A 55 -23.11 -15.55 1.67
N ASP A 56 -23.19 -14.51 2.49
CA ASP A 56 -23.70 -13.18 2.14
C ASP A 56 -22.59 -12.18 1.80
N PHE A 57 -21.32 -12.61 1.81
CA PHE A 57 -20.19 -11.74 1.50
C PHE A 57 -19.94 -11.67 -0.01
N THR A 58 -19.94 -10.47 -0.53
CA THR A 58 -19.56 -10.22 -1.92
C THR A 58 -18.39 -9.24 -1.98
N TRP A 59 -17.40 -9.57 -2.81
CA TRP A 59 -16.35 -8.64 -3.13
C TRP A 59 -16.89 -7.49 -3.99
N GLY A 60 -16.47 -6.27 -3.69
CA GLY A 60 -16.37 -5.23 -4.69
C GLY A 60 -14.94 -5.19 -5.23
N GLN A 61 -14.55 -4.14 -5.89
CA GLN A 61 -13.17 -3.90 -6.27
C GLN A 61 -12.27 -3.94 -5.03
N VAL A 62 -11.33 -4.89 -4.98
CA VAL A 62 -10.36 -5.01 -3.89
C VAL A 62 -9.11 -4.25 -4.27
N ILE A 63 -8.84 -3.15 -3.57
CA ILE A 63 -7.77 -2.22 -3.94
C ILE A 63 -6.61 -2.30 -2.95
N GLY A 64 -6.90 -2.30 -1.66
CA GLY A 64 -5.89 -2.39 -0.60
C GLY A 64 -5.89 -3.76 0.07
N ILE A 65 -4.71 -4.23 0.45
CA ILE A 65 -4.52 -5.44 1.24
C ILE A 65 -3.28 -5.29 2.13
N PHE A 66 -3.38 -5.72 3.38
CA PHE A 66 -2.27 -5.67 4.33
C PHE A 66 -2.32 -6.84 5.30
N ALA A 67 -1.19 -7.50 5.52
CA ALA A 67 -1.04 -8.53 6.56
C ALA A 67 -0.38 -7.91 7.80
N ASP A 68 -1.06 -7.98 8.95
CA ASP A 68 -0.52 -7.46 10.20
C ASP A 68 0.47 -8.45 10.85
N SER A 69 1.15 -8.00 11.91
CA SER A 69 2.16 -8.79 12.62
C SER A 69 1.62 -10.08 13.28
N ARG A 70 0.30 -10.22 13.39
CA ARG A 70 -0.38 -11.41 13.90
C ARG A 70 -0.77 -12.38 12.79
N GLY A 71 -0.49 -12.03 11.54
CA GLY A 71 -0.89 -12.78 10.34
C GLY A 71 -2.35 -12.59 9.95
N HIS A 72 -3.07 -11.64 10.56
CA HIS A 72 -4.39 -11.24 10.08
C HIS A 72 -4.24 -10.43 8.81
N VAL A 73 -5.13 -10.66 7.85
CA VAL A 73 -5.13 -9.95 6.58
C VAL A 73 -6.28 -8.97 6.56
N TRP A 74 -5.97 -7.75 6.21
CA TRP A 74 -6.92 -6.66 6.06
C TRP A 74 -7.11 -6.37 4.58
N THR A 75 -8.35 -6.13 4.18
CA THR A 75 -8.69 -5.82 2.79
C THR A 75 -9.59 -4.60 2.72
N SER A 76 -9.39 -3.76 1.71
CA SER A 76 -10.35 -2.72 1.34
C SER A 76 -11.09 -3.13 0.07
N SER A 77 -12.41 -3.18 0.17
CA SER A 77 -13.30 -3.47 -0.96
C SER A 77 -14.34 -2.37 -1.07
N ARG A 78 -14.18 -1.48 -2.03
CA ARG A 78 -14.92 -0.21 -2.13
C ARG A 78 -14.73 0.64 -0.86
N SER A 79 -15.77 0.78 -0.03
CA SER A 79 -15.72 1.48 1.26
C SER A 79 -15.57 0.54 2.46
N ARG A 80 -15.68 -0.77 2.23
CA ARG A 80 -15.62 -1.76 3.30
C ARG A 80 -14.19 -2.14 3.62
N ILE A 81 -13.81 -2.00 4.88
CA ILE A 81 -12.62 -2.61 5.45
C ILE A 81 -13.03 -3.94 6.09
N SER A 82 -12.29 -5.00 5.82
CA SER A 82 -12.52 -6.32 6.39
C SER A 82 -11.24 -6.91 6.93
N GLU A 83 -11.34 -7.55 8.10
CA GLU A 83 -10.25 -8.29 8.75
C GLU A 83 -10.51 -9.77 8.66
N TRP A 84 -9.50 -10.51 8.23
CA TRP A 84 -9.51 -11.96 8.07
C TRP A 84 -8.46 -12.58 8.98
N ASP A 85 -8.79 -13.65 9.69
CA ASP A 85 -7.81 -14.41 10.47
C ASP A 85 -6.81 -15.17 9.55
N PRO A 86 -5.73 -15.74 10.07
CA PRO A 86 -4.76 -16.49 9.27
C PRO A 86 -5.36 -17.68 8.50
N GLN A 87 -6.50 -18.21 8.95
CA GLN A 87 -7.25 -19.28 8.31
C GLN A 87 -8.19 -18.77 7.21
N GLY A 88 -8.32 -17.45 7.07
CA GLY A 88 -9.17 -16.81 6.07
C GLY A 88 -10.61 -16.61 6.50
N LYS A 89 -10.95 -16.80 7.78
CA LYS A 89 -12.28 -16.53 8.31
C LYS A 89 -12.45 -15.04 8.57
N LEU A 90 -13.58 -14.47 8.19
CA LEU A 90 -13.92 -13.08 8.47
C LEU A 90 -14.05 -12.85 9.98
N VAL A 91 -13.26 -11.92 10.52
CA VAL A 91 -13.27 -11.50 11.92
C VAL A 91 -14.22 -10.33 12.13
N GLN A 92 -14.11 -9.33 11.29
CA GLN A 92 -14.96 -8.13 11.33
C GLN A 92 -14.96 -7.41 9.98
N SER A 93 -15.97 -6.57 9.80
CA SER A 93 -16.06 -5.61 8.70
C SER A 93 -16.71 -4.32 9.17
N TRP A 94 -16.25 -3.20 8.61
CA TRP A 94 -16.86 -1.90 8.89
C TRP A 94 -16.72 -0.97 7.66
N ASP A 95 -17.51 0.12 7.66
CA ASP A 95 -17.55 1.10 6.58
C ASP A 95 -16.55 2.22 6.86
N ALA A 96 -15.67 2.53 5.90
CA ALA A 96 -14.63 3.55 6.01
C ALA A 96 -15.02 4.89 5.36
N ARG A 97 -16.31 5.10 5.02
CA ARG A 97 -16.75 6.36 4.39
C ARG A 97 -16.77 7.58 5.30
N GLY A 98 -16.29 7.45 6.52
CA GLY A 98 -16.25 8.53 7.49
C GLY A 98 -17.61 8.83 8.14
N PRO A 99 -17.63 9.84 9.05
CA PRO A 99 -18.83 10.13 9.85
C PRO A 99 -20.07 10.47 9.02
N ASP A 100 -19.87 11.18 7.91
CA ASP A 100 -20.97 11.63 7.04
C ASP A 100 -21.27 10.66 5.89
N GLY A 101 -20.56 9.52 5.82
CA GLY A 101 -20.75 8.50 4.79
C GLY A 101 -20.34 8.90 3.38
N ASN A 102 -19.55 9.96 3.21
CA ASN A 102 -19.26 10.56 1.91
C ASN A 102 -17.78 10.47 1.45
N TRP A 103 -16.89 9.85 2.23
CA TRP A 103 -15.52 9.59 1.80
C TRP A 103 -15.51 8.50 0.72
N ASN A 104 -14.87 8.80 -0.39
CA ASN A 104 -14.96 7.96 -1.58
C ASN A 104 -13.65 7.28 -1.93
N THR A 105 -13.78 6.07 -2.43
CA THR A 105 -12.71 5.25 -3.00
C THR A 105 -11.59 5.02 -1.99
N ILE A 106 -11.86 4.17 -1.01
CA ILE A 106 -10.85 3.69 -0.08
C ILE A 106 -9.80 2.93 -0.88
N HIS A 107 -8.56 3.40 -0.85
CA HIS A 107 -7.50 2.92 -1.71
C HIS A 107 -6.42 2.17 -0.94
N GLY A 108 -5.30 2.79 -0.61
CA GLY A 108 -4.23 2.15 0.14
C GLY A 108 -4.63 1.71 1.54
N MET A 109 -3.92 0.74 2.08
CA MET A 109 -4.20 0.20 3.42
C MET A 109 -2.92 -0.19 4.12
N PHE A 110 -2.83 0.15 5.39
CA PHE A 110 -1.74 -0.22 6.29
C PHE A 110 -2.25 -0.42 7.71
N VAL A 111 -1.70 -1.37 8.45
CA VAL A 111 -1.94 -1.49 9.89
C VAL A 111 -0.62 -1.24 10.60
N ASP A 112 -0.57 -0.18 11.41
CA ASP A 112 0.66 0.22 12.07
C ASP A 112 1.01 -0.67 13.28
N HIS A 113 2.20 -0.47 13.82
CA HIS A 113 2.74 -1.23 14.95
C HIS A 113 1.92 -1.08 16.25
N ASN A 114 1.06 -0.05 16.34
CA ASN A 114 0.12 0.16 17.43
C ASN A 114 -1.27 -0.46 17.16
N GLY A 115 -1.45 -1.05 15.98
CA GLY A 115 -2.71 -1.68 15.57
C GLY A 115 -3.77 -0.73 15.02
N PHE A 116 -3.42 0.52 14.72
CA PHE A 116 -4.31 1.43 14.00
C PHE A 116 -4.34 1.09 12.51
N VAL A 117 -5.51 1.23 11.93
CA VAL A 117 -5.74 1.00 10.49
C VAL A 117 -5.67 2.33 9.75
N TRP A 118 -4.76 2.42 8.82
CA TRP A 118 -4.58 3.58 7.95
C TRP A 118 -5.11 3.29 6.56
N THR A 119 -5.74 4.28 5.95
CA THR A 119 -6.19 4.20 4.57
C THR A 119 -6.29 5.56 3.91
N ASN A 120 -6.30 5.57 2.58
CA ASN A 120 -6.56 6.76 1.79
C ASN A 120 -7.99 6.75 1.27
N ALA A 121 -8.75 7.81 1.54
CA ALA A 121 -9.98 8.11 0.81
C ALA A 121 -9.58 8.91 -0.45
N ARG A 122 -9.17 8.19 -1.50
CA ARG A 122 -8.48 8.73 -2.66
C ARG A 122 -9.21 9.89 -3.33
N GLU A 123 -10.47 9.69 -3.69
CA GLU A 123 -11.26 10.73 -4.38
C GLU A 123 -11.63 11.89 -3.46
N SER A 124 -11.52 11.69 -2.15
CA SER A 124 -11.76 12.73 -1.13
C SER A 124 -10.48 13.47 -0.70
N ASN A 125 -9.33 13.09 -1.25
CA ASN A 125 -8.00 13.67 -0.96
C ASN A 125 -7.57 13.56 0.52
N LEU A 126 -7.94 12.46 1.20
CA LEU A 126 -7.67 12.25 2.62
C LEU A 126 -6.79 11.03 2.86
N THR A 127 -5.94 11.13 3.88
CA THR A 127 -5.33 9.99 4.58
C THR A 127 -5.94 9.91 5.97
N VAL A 128 -6.42 8.74 6.37
CA VAL A 128 -7.22 8.57 7.59
C VAL A 128 -6.67 7.44 8.43
N LYS A 129 -6.56 7.71 9.73
CA LYS A 129 -6.24 6.74 10.78
C LYS A 129 -7.50 6.35 11.52
N PHE A 130 -7.73 5.05 11.65
CA PHE A 130 -8.84 4.47 12.39
C PHE A 130 -8.34 3.61 13.56
N THR A 131 -9.16 3.46 14.59
CA THR A 131 -9.01 2.32 15.49
C THR A 131 -9.21 1.02 14.71
N ARG A 132 -8.83 -0.11 15.30
CA ARG A 132 -9.08 -1.44 14.69
C ARG A 132 -10.57 -1.70 14.41
N THR A 133 -11.46 -1.05 15.14
CA THR A 133 -12.93 -1.19 15.02
C THR A 133 -13.60 -0.10 14.19
N GLY A 134 -12.82 0.71 13.46
CA GLY A 134 -13.33 1.66 12.48
C GLY A 134 -13.69 3.05 13.03
N GLN A 135 -13.30 3.38 14.28
CA GLN A 135 -13.46 4.75 14.79
C GLN A 135 -12.35 5.65 14.23
N VAL A 136 -12.71 6.81 13.72
CA VAL A 136 -11.76 7.82 13.21
C VAL A 136 -10.91 8.37 14.35
N VAL A 137 -9.59 8.35 14.19
CA VAL A 137 -8.60 8.87 15.15
C VAL A 137 -7.94 10.14 14.63
N LEU A 138 -7.57 10.14 13.33
CA LEU A 138 -6.88 11.26 12.71
C LEU A 138 -7.27 11.35 11.23
N VAL A 139 -7.46 12.57 10.75
CA VAL A 139 -7.66 12.88 9.33
C VAL A 139 -6.58 13.85 8.87
N ILE A 140 -5.87 13.50 7.81
CA ILE A 140 -4.85 14.33 7.17
C ILE A 140 -5.38 14.75 5.80
N GLY A 141 -5.22 16.02 5.46
CA GLY A 141 -5.83 16.63 4.27
C GLY A 141 -7.16 17.29 4.58
N LYS A 142 -7.85 17.73 3.52
CA LYS A 142 -9.19 18.32 3.62
C LYS A 142 -10.11 17.70 2.60
N PHE A 143 -11.34 17.43 3.02
CA PHE A 143 -12.35 16.76 2.20
C PHE A 143 -12.58 17.51 0.88
N ASN A 144 -12.35 16.81 -0.25
CA ASN A 144 -12.49 17.32 -1.62
C ASN A 144 -11.61 18.54 -1.97
N GLU A 145 -10.71 18.97 -1.09
CA GLU A 145 -9.73 19.99 -1.43
C GLU A 145 -8.42 19.33 -1.90
N THR A 146 -7.78 19.92 -2.88
CA THR A 146 -6.48 19.48 -3.40
C THR A 146 -5.57 20.66 -3.65
N GLY A 147 -4.30 20.46 -3.33
CA GLY A 147 -3.21 21.37 -3.70
C GLY A 147 -2.31 20.74 -4.76
N GLY A 148 -1.31 21.47 -5.25
CA GLY A 148 -0.29 20.92 -6.12
C GLY A 148 0.73 20.06 -5.34
N SER A 149 1.69 19.50 -6.07
CA SER A 149 2.70 18.59 -5.49
C SER A 149 3.63 19.25 -4.47
N ASN A 150 3.59 20.57 -4.30
CA ASN A 150 4.35 21.30 -3.29
C ASN A 150 3.48 21.88 -2.15
N ASP A 151 2.18 21.60 -2.13
CA ASP A 151 1.31 21.97 -0.99
C ASP A 151 1.64 21.12 0.23
N THR A 152 1.73 21.72 1.41
CA THR A 152 2.13 21.02 2.64
C THR A 152 0.95 20.59 3.54
N SER A 153 -0.26 20.93 3.16
CA SER A 153 -1.48 20.66 3.91
C SER A 153 -2.52 19.85 3.15
N LEU A 154 -2.52 19.94 1.82
CA LEU A 154 -3.48 19.29 0.95
C LEU A 154 -2.80 18.18 0.13
N MET A 155 -3.55 17.11 -0.14
CA MET A 155 -3.11 16.01 -0.98
C MET A 155 -3.84 16.00 -2.32
N GLY A 156 -3.31 15.27 -3.29
CA GLY A 156 -3.90 15.11 -4.61
C GLY A 156 -4.18 13.65 -4.92
N ARG A 157 -5.27 13.09 -4.40
CA ARG A 157 -5.70 11.71 -4.63
C ARG A 157 -4.62 10.69 -4.23
N PRO A 158 -4.30 10.58 -2.92
CA PRO A 158 -3.26 9.68 -2.40
C PRO A 158 -3.58 8.21 -2.69
N SER A 159 -2.54 7.40 -2.89
CA SER A 159 -2.66 5.99 -3.30
C SER A 159 -2.34 5.01 -2.18
N GLU A 160 -1.13 5.00 -1.63
CA GLU A 160 -0.68 4.00 -0.64
C GLU A 160 -0.01 4.68 0.55
N ILE A 161 0.13 3.93 1.65
CA ILE A 161 0.65 4.40 2.93
C ILE A 161 1.63 3.38 3.50
N TRP A 162 2.69 3.87 4.11
CA TRP A 162 3.54 3.12 5.01
C TRP A 162 3.81 3.95 6.27
N VAL A 163 3.79 3.31 7.44
CA VAL A 163 4.11 3.95 8.72
C VAL A 163 5.37 3.34 9.30
N ASP A 164 6.36 4.18 9.57
CA ASP A 164 7.60 3.74 10.19
C ASP A 164 7.35 3.35 11.65
N PRO A 165 7.70 2.13 12.06
CA PRO A 165 7.55 1.71 13.45
C PRO A 165 8.56 2.36 14.41
N ALA A 166 9.63 2.97 13.90
CA ALA A 166 10.70 3.55 14.72
C ALA A 166 10.35 4.94 15.24
N ASP A 167 9.79 5.79 14.41
CA ASP A 167 9.50 7.21 14.72
C ASP A 167 8.04 7.60 14.47
N ASN A 168 7.20 6.66 14.03
CA ASN A 168 5.79 6.87 13.73
C ASN A 168 5.54 7.89 12.58
N GLU A 169 6.50 8.06 11.69
CA GLU A 169 6.31 8.85 10.48
C GLU A 169 5.42 8.13 9.46
N VAL A 170 4.52 8.88 8.84
CA VAL A 170 3.56 8.37 7.84
C VAL A 170 3.98 8.82 6.46
N PHE A 171 4.43 7.88 5.64
CA PHE A 171 4.81 8.10 4.25
C PHE A 171 3.62 7.82 3.35
N VAL A 172 3.22 8.79 2.55
CA VAL A 172 2.10 8.67 1.64
C VAL A 172 2.57 8.85 0.20
N ALA A 173 2.27 7.88 -0.65
CA ALA A 173 2.40 8.03 -2.09
C ALA A 173 1.23 8.89 -2.59
N ASP A 174 1.46 10.17 -2.81
CA ASP A 174 0.45 11.14 -3.25
C ASP A 174 0.50 11.28 -4.77
N GLY A 175 -0.15 10.33 -5.49
CA GLY A 175 0.21 10.02 -6.85
C GLY A 175 -0.83 10.17 -7.95
N TYR A 176 -2.13 10.07 -7.68
CA TYR A 176 -3.13 10.17 -8.75
C TYR A 176 -3.39 11.62 -9.21
N GLY A 177 -3.15 12.59 -8.33
CA GLY A 177 -3.26 14.02 -8.64
C GLY A 177 -1.93 14.74 -8.53
N ASN A 178 -1.05 14.30 -7.66
CA ASN A 178 0.27 14.86 -7.38
C ASN A 178 1.40 13.91 -7.83
N ARG A 179 2.66 14.33 -7.64
CA ARG A 179 3.86 13.61 -8.11
C ARG A 179 4.92 13.51 -7.02
N ARG A 180 4.50 12.99 -5.83
CA ARG A 180 5.39 13.03 -4.66
C ARG A 180 5.19 11.86 -3.70
N ILE A 181 6.19 11.67 -2.84
CA ILE A 181 6.02 11.11 -1.51
C ILE A 181 5.89 12.29 -0.56
N ILE A 182 4.90 12.26 0.33
CA ILE A 182 4.74 13.26 1.39
C ILE A 182 4.71 12.55 2.74
N VAL A 183 5.34 13.17 3.75
CA VAL A 183 5.55 12.57 5.07
C VAL A 183 4.91 13.44 6.15
N PHE A 184 4.20 12.78 7.04
CA PHE A 184 3.52 13.41 8.18
C PHE A 184 3.92 12.72 9.49
N ASP A 185 3.78 13.43 10.59
CA ASP A 185 3.81 12.85 11.93
C ASP A 185 2.52 12.03 12.18
N GLY A 186 2.65 10.76 12.51
CA GLY A 186 1.52 9.83 12.63
C GLY A 186 0.70 9.97 13.91
N ALA A 187 1.10 10.83 14.86
CA ALA A 187 0.33 11.16 16.02
C ALA A 187 -0.54 12.41 15.82
N THR A 188 0.00 13.39 15.11
CA THR A 188 -0.58 14.74 15.00
C THR A 188 -1.07 15.08 13.59
N GLY A 189 -0.61 14.37 12.56
CA GLY A 189 -0.86 14.71 11.16
C GLY A 189 -0.06 15.91 10.66
N LYS A 190 0.91 16.41 11.43
CA LYS A 190 1.73 17.54 11.05
C LYS A 190 2.65 17.16 9.88
N TYR A 191 2.70 18.02 8.86
CA TYR A 191 3.62 17.89 7.75
C TYR A 191 5.08 17.92 8.22
N LEU A 192 5.91 17.04 7.65
CA LEU A 192 7.34 16.97 7.93
C LEU A 192 8.17 17.31 6.69
N ARG A 193 7.97 16.62 5.59
CA ARG A 193 8.73 16.78 4.33
C ARG A 193 8.02 16.12 3.15
N HIS A 194 8.47 16.42 1.92
CA HIS A 194 8.06 15.72 0.71
C HIS A 194 9.17 15.79 -0.34
N TRP A 195 9.11 14.91 -1.33
CA TRP A 195 10.00 14.90 -2.48
C TRP A 195 9.36 14.22 -3.68
N GLY A 196 9.87 14.55 -4.86
CA GLY A 196 9.52 13.91 -6.13
C GLY A 196 10.56 12.88 -6.57
N ALA A 197 10.55 12.54 -7.85
CA ALA A 197 11.52 11.62 -8.43
C ALA A 197 12.96 12.09 -8.21
N TYR A 198 13.86 11.14 -7.93
CA TYR A 198 15.28 11.39 -7.65
C TYR A 198 15.54 12.27 -6.42
N GLY A 199 14.61 12.37 -5.49
CA GLY A 199 14.71 13.22 -4.30
C GLY A 199 14.57 14.72 -4.62
N LYS A 200 14.21 15.07 -5.84
CA LYS A 200 14.06 16.46 -6.29
C LYS A 200 12.71 17.03 -5.88
N ARG A 201 12.61 18.36 -5.90
CA ARG A 201 11.33 19.03 -5.76
C ARG A 201 10.38 18.60 -6.90
N PRO A 202 9.14 18.18 -6.61
CA PRO A 202 8.20 17.82 -7.65
C PRO A 202 7.79 19.03 -8.50
N GLU A 203 7.59 18.78 -9.79
CA GLU A 203 7.10 19.77 -10.75
C GLU A 203 5.76 19.29 -11.32
N ASP A 204 4.73 20.09 -11.12
CA ASP A 204 3.42 19.84 -11.70
C ASP A 204 3.38 20.27 -13.17
N PRO A 205 2.58 19.62 -14.02
CA PRO A 205 2.41 20.04 -15.39
C PRO A 205 1.89 21.47 -15.44
N VAL A 206 2.49 22.30 -16.30
CA VAL A 206 1.96 23.63 -16.56
C VAL A 206 0.56 23.51 -17.15
N ARG A 207 -0.46 23.96 -16.42
CA ARG A 207 -1.82 24.05 -16.95
C ARG A 207 -1.82 25.12 -18.07
N ARG A 208 -1.95 24.66 -19.32
CA ARG A 208 -2.18 25.58 -20.44
C ARG A 208 -3.58 26.19 -20.28
N PRO A 209 -3.74 27.51 -20.31
CA PRO A 209 -5.01 28.17 -20.02
C PRO A 209 -6.19 27.81 -20.95
N ASN A 210 -5.93 27.14 -22.07
CA ASN A 210 -6.92 26.91 -23.13
C ASN A 210 -7.18 25.43 -23.47
N ALA A 211 -6.76 24.47 -22.61
CA ALA A 211 -7.25 23.11 -22.74
C ALA A 211 -8.64 23.02 -22.06
N GLY A 212 -9.70 23.35 -22.79
CA GLY A 212 -11.09 23.21 -22.40
C GLY A 212 -11.37 21.76 -22.02
N GLY A 213 -11.38 21.45 -20.74
CA GLY A 213 -11.70 20.18 -20.15
C GLY A 213 -12.41 20.42 -18.82
N GLN A 214 -13.70 20.22 -18.82
CA GLN A 214 -14.66 20.35 -17.74
C GLN A 214 -14.14 19.85 -16.40
N ALA A 215 -14.13 20.73 -15.40
CA ALA A 215 -14.30 20.34 -14.02
C ALA A 215 -15.73 19.77 -13.88
N GLY A 216 -15.87 18.48 -14.05
CA GLY A 216 -17.13 17.75 -13.97
C GLY A 216 -16.94 16.52 -13.09
N GLY A 217 -17.52 16.58 -11.90
CA GLY A 217 -17.79 15.38 -11.12
C GLY A 217 -18.72 14.47 -11.93
N GLY A 218 -18.28 13.24 -12.13
CA GLY A 218 -19.05 12.17 -12.78
C GLY A 218 -18.63 10.84 -12.20
N ALA A 219 -19.57 10.19 -11.54
CA ALA A 219 -19.45 8.85 -11.02
C ALA A 219 -19.18 7.84 -12.14
N GLY A 220 -18.27 6.91 -11.94
CA GLY A 220 -18.26 5.60 -12.58
C GLY A 220 -17.59 5.55 -13.96
N GLY A 221 -16.34 5.21 -13.96
CA GLY A 221 -15.63 4.81 -15.15
C GLY A 221 -14.17 4.57 -14.83
N SER A 222 -13.75 3.30 -14.88
CA SER A 222 -12.35 2.89 -14.83
C SER A 222 -11.63 3.31 -16.13
N GLY A 223 -11.52 4.62 -16.34
CA GLY A 223 -10.75 5.18 -17.43
C GLY A 223 -9.58 5.96 -16.84
N ALA A 224 -8.40 5.37 -16.81
CA ALA A 224 -7.17 6.08 -16.59
C ALA A 224 -6.90 6.98 -17.80
N THR A 225 -7.52 8.16 -17.82
CA THR A 225 -7.05 9.28 -18.64
C THR A 225 -6.17 10.17 -17.76
N GLY A 226 -5.05 9.61 -17.29
CA GLY A 226 -3.90 10.43 -16.94
C GLY A 226 -3.40 11.07 -18.23
N GLY A 227 -3.48 12.40 -18.34
CA GLY A 227 -2.95 13.14 -19.46
C GLY A 227 -1.45 12.95 -19.61
N GLY A 228 -1.05 11.86 -20.21
CA GLY A 228 0.22 11.61 -20.85
C GLY A 228 0.02 11.84 -22.33
N THR A 229 0.23 13.07 -22.78
CA THR A 229 0.37 13.36 -24.20
C THR A 229 1.66 12.72 -24.68
N GLY A 230 1.55 11.72 -25.49
CA GLY A 230 2.63 11.10 -26.21
C GLY A 230 2.40 9.62 -26.29
N GLY A 231 1.71 9.15 -27.31
CA GLY A 231 1.77 7.77 -27.74
C GLY A 231 3.23 7.40 -27.98
N GLN A 232 3.92 6.96 -26.94
CA GLN A 232 5.27 6.42 -27.12
C GLN A 232 5.12 5.06 -27.79
N ASN A 233 5.81 4.94 -28.94
CA ASN A 233 5.95 3.68 -29.62
C ASN A 233 6.50 2.63 -28.63
N PRO A 234 5.80 1.50 -28.42
CA PRO A 234 6.21 0.50 -27.42
C PRO A 234 7.62 -0.08 -27.64
N GLU A 235 8.23 0.18 -28.76
CA GLU A 235 9.56 -0.34 -29.11
C GLU A 235 10.71 0.56 -28.64
N THR A 236 10.44 1.79 -28.22
CA THR A 236 11.49 2.67 -27.73
C THR A 236 11.48 2.70 -26.20
N VAL A 237 12.50 2.10 -25.60
CA VAL A 237 12.92 2.42 -24.25
C VAL A 237 13.18 3.94 -24.24
N PRO A 238 12.58 4.74 -23.33
CA PRO A 238 12.93 6.15 -23.27
C PRO A 238 14.44 6.28 -23.22
N ALA A 239 15.00 7.13 -24.07
CA ALA A 239 16.44 7.38 -24.12
C ALA A 239 16.99 7.94 -22.80
N ALA A 240 16.12 8.48 -21.95
CA ALA A 240 16.43 8.91 -20.59
C ALA A 240 15.27 8.56 -19.63
N PRO A 241 15.59 8.25 -18.35
CA PRO A 241 14.57 8.03 -17.31
C PRO A 241 13.67 9.27 -17.16
N ALA A 242 12.36 9.05 -16.93
CA ALA A 242 11.41 10.12 -16.72
C ALA A 242 11.80 10.98 -15.50
N PRO A 243 11.93 12.32 -15.64
CA PRO A 243 12.47 13.18 -14.58
C PRO A 243 11.51 13.39 -13.40
N GLN A 244 10.22 13.09 -13.59
CA GLN A 244 9.18 13.23 -12.58
C GLN A 244 8.51 11.89 -12.33
N PHE A 245 7.86 11.73 -11.16
CA PHE A 245 6.94 10.63 -10.94
C PHE A 245 5.71 10.72 -11.86
N SER A 246 5.18 9.56 -12.21
CA SER A 246 3.92 9.45 -12.92
C SER A 246 3.08 8.37 -12.23
N VAL A 247 2.10 8.81 -11.46
CA VAL A 247 1.29 7.97 -10.58
C VAL A 247 2.18 7.19 -9.58
N PRO A 248 2.93 7.87 -8.67
CA PRO A 248 3.53 7.20 -7.52
C PRO A 248 2.45 6.47 -6.74
N HIS A 249 2.58 5.12 -6.59
CA HIS A 249 1.44 4.27 -6.24
C HIS A 249 1.70 3.43 -5.00
N GLY A 250 2.45 2.35 -5.08
CA GLY A 250 2.77 1.50 -3.94
C GLY A 250 3.99 2.01 -3.19
N ILE A 251 3.94 2.07 -1.86
CA ILE A 251 5.06 2.51 -1.02
C ILE A 251 5.25 1.56 0.16
N THR A 252 6.48 1.24 0.49
CA THR A 252 6.82 0.46 1.69
C THR A 252 8.23 0.79 2.16
N GLY A 253 8.48 0.63 3.46
CA GLY A 253 9.81 0.77 4.06
C GLY A 253 10.44 -0.57 4.38
N SER A 254 11.74 -0.67 4.18
CA SER A 254 12.54 -1.82 4.58
C SER A 254 13.07 -1.69 6.01
N ARG A 255 13.46 -2.82 6.61
CA ARG A 255 13.99 -2.87 7.98
C ARG A 255 15.32 -2.13 8.16
N ASP A 256 16.04 -1.88 7.09
CA ASP A 256 17.29 -1.10 7.07
C ASP A 256 17.07 0.38 6.70
N GLY A 257 15.82 0.88 6.77
CA GLY A 257 15.49 2.30 6.67
C GLY A 257 15.46 2.84 5.26
N LEU A 258 15.22 2.00 4.24
CA LEU A 258 15.00 2.45 2.87
C LEU A 258 13.52 2.46 2.51
N ILE A 259 13.12 3.42 1.72
CA ILE A 259 11.76 3.56 1.18
C ILE A 259 11.75 3.09 -0.27
N TYR A 260 10.85 2.18 -0.59
CA TYR A 260 10.62 1.66 -1.94
C TYR A 260 9.29 2.18 -2.46
N LEU A 261 9.34 2.82 -3.61
CA LEU A 261 8.17 3.40 -4.28
C LEU A 261 7.97 2.77 -5.65
N ALA A 262 6.76 2.30 -5.90
CA ALA A 262 6.29 1.93 -7.22
C ALA A 262 5.81 3.16 -7.97
N ASP A 263 6.59 3.63 -8.93
CA ASP A 263 6.23 4.72 -9.84
C ASP A 263 5.52 4.12 -11.06
N ARG A 264 4.22 3.91 -10.89
CA ARG A 264 3.36 3.01 -11.67
C ARG A 264 3.38 3.28 -13.16
N ALA A 265 3.09 4.51 -13.58
CA ALA A 265 2.98 4.82 -15.00
C ALA A 265 4.35 4.98 -15.69
N ASN A 266 5.44 5.07 -14.92
CA ASN A 266 6.80 5.03 -15.43
C ASN A 266 7.40 3.61 -15.40
N ASN A 267 6.65 2.60 -14.96
CA ASN A 267 7.09 1.20 -14.88
C ASN A 267 8.39 1.01 -14.10
N ARG A 268 8.54 1.67 -12.98
CA ARG A 268 9.81 1.60 -12.23
C ARG A 268 9.61 1.54 -10.72
N ILE A 269 10.62 1.00 -10.06
CA ILE A 269 10.79 1.09 -8.62
C ILE A 269 11.86 2.14 -8.34
N HIS A 270 11.57 3.07 -7.45
CA HIS A 270 12.55 3.99 -6.88
C HIS A 270 12.85 3.61 -5.44
N VAL A 271 14.11 3.75 -5.04
CA VAL A 271 14.59 3.53 -3.68
C VAL A 271 15.16 4.82 -3.13
N PHE A 272 14.74 5.16 -1.91
CA PHE A 272 15.17 6.37 -1.21
C PHE A 272 15.61 6.05 0.22
N ARG A 273 16.41 6.92 0.81
CA ARG A 273 16.46 7.05 2.27
C ARG A 273 15.21 7.77 2.77
N GLN A 274 14.91 7.65 4.04
CA GLN A 274 13.73 8.30 4.64
C GLN A 274 13.75 9.84 4.56
N ASN A 275 14.92 10.43 4.43
CA ASN A 275 15.08 11.88 4.22
C ASN A 275 14.82 12.35 2.76
N GLY A 276 14.51 11.41 1.85
CA GLY A 276 14.27 11.69 0.44
C GLY A 276 15.49 11.60 -0.47
N GLU A 277 16.66 11.27 0.07
CA GLU A 277 17.87 11.03 -0.73
C GLU A 277 17.67 9.80 -1.64
N PHE A 278 17.85 9.99 -2.94
CA PHE A 278 17.75 8.94 -3.94
C PHE A 278 18.90 7.94 -3.82
N VAL A 279 18.57 6.65 -3.85
CA VAL A 279 19.53 5.55 -3.72
C VAL A 279 19.66 4.77 -5.03
N ALA A 280 18.54 4.30 -5.57
CA ALA A 280 18.54 3.44 -6.76
C ALA A 280 17.20 3.48 -7.50
N GLU A 281 17.20 3.01 -8.74
CA GLU A 281 15.98 2.70 -9.47
C GLU A 281 16.11 1.40 -10.26
N ARG A 282 14.97 0.78 -10.53
CA ARG A 282 14.85 -0.30 -11.51
C ARG A 282 13.66 -0.03 -12.42
N ILE A 283 13.92 0.08 -13.71
CA ILE A 283 12.86 0.10 -14.72
C ILE A 283 12.42 -1.34 -14.96
N LEU A 284 11.14 -1.59 -14.67
CA LEU A 284 10.49 -2.86 -14.95
C LEU A 284 9.94 -2.79 -16.37
N ARG A 285 10.32 -3.73 -17.19
CA ARG A 285 9.70 -3.89 -18.51
C ARG A 285 8.56 -4.88 -18.34
N ALA A 286 7.34 -4.47 -18.70
CA ALA A 286 6.35 -5.46 -18.98
C ALA A 286 6.92 -6.43 -19.99
N ARG A 287 6.64 -7.73 -19.82
CA ARG A 287 7.11 -8.78 -20.72
C ARG A 287 6.63 -8.52 -22.14
N CYS A 288 7.52 -8.12 -23.00
CA CYS A 288 7.25 -7.72 -24.37
C CYS A 288 8.14 -8.40 -25.39
N GLY A 289 8.52 -9.63 -25.14
CA GLY A 289 9.13 -10.48 -26.17
C GLY A 289 8.19 -10.71 -27.35
N ALA A 290 8.72 -10.97 -28.54
CA ALA A 290 7.92 -11.28 -29.72
C ALA A 290 6.92 -12.42 -29.47
N GLN A 291 7.30 -13.36 -28.62
CA GLN A 291 6.50 -14.53 -28.24
C GLN A 291 5.33 -14.15 -27.31
N GLU A 292 5.52 -13.18 -26.43
CA GLU A 292 4.48 -12.70 -25.49
C GLU A 292 3.49 -11.78 -26.19
N LYS A 293 3.93 -10.98 -27.16
CA LYS A 293 3.05 -10.18 -28.01
C LYS A 293 2.03 -11.05 -28.76
N ALA A 294 2.44 -12.26 -29.15
CA ALA A 294 1.58 -13.17 -29.92
C ALA A 294 0.56 -13.91 -29.03
N THR A 295 0.86 -14.11 -27.75
CA THR A 295 0.10 -15.06 -26.93
C THR A 295 -0.88 -14.40 -25.97
N TRP A 296 -0.67 -13.18 -25.50
CA TRP A 296 -1.56 -12.68 -24.46
C TRP A 296 -1.83 -11.17 -24.40
N ALA A 297 -1.13 -10.34 -25.13
CA ALA A 297 -1.41 -8.91 -25.13
C ALA A 297 -1.32 -8.23 -26.50
N PRO A 298 -1.99 -8.74 -27.55
CA PRO A 298 -1.84 -8.16 -28.89
C PRO A 298 -2.34 -6.73 -29.04
N LYS A 299 -2.99 -6.15 -28.03
CA LYS A 299 -3.61 -4.83 -28.11
C LYS A 299 -3.27 -3.85 -26.96
N ARG A 300 -2.49 -4.28 -25.97
CA ARG A 300 -1.99 -3.36 -24.95
C ARG A 300 -0.56 -2.97 -25.29
N PRO A 301 -0.22 -1.68 -25.25
CA PRO A 301 1.18 -1.28 -25.34
C PRO A 301 1.96 -1.99 -24.23
N CYS A 302 2.97 -2.72 -24.62
CA CYS A 302 3.91 -3.31 -23.70
C CYS A 302 4.56 -2.21 -22.84
N GLY A 303 4.72 -2.46 -21.56
CA GLY A 303 5.43 -1.55 -20.67
C GLY A 303 4.60 -0.49 -19.98
N THR A 304 3.29 -0.61 -19.96
CA THR A 304 2.44 0.32 -19.19
C THR A 304 1.98 -0.32 -17.87
N GLU A 305 2.21 0.40 -16.76
CA GLU A 305 1.68 0.05 -15.44
C GLU A 305 2.24 -1.24 -14.83
N ALA A 306 3.57 -1.47 -14.92
CA ALA A 306 4.23 -2.65 -14.38
C ALA A 306 4.49 -2.61 -12.85
N ALA A 307 4.34 -1.47 -12.20
CA ALA A 307 4.68 -1.30 -10.78
C ALA A 307 3.49 -0.73 -10.01
N PHE A 308 2.65 -1.60 -9.47
CA PHE A 308 1.50 -1.15 -8.67
C PHE A 308 1.79 -1.14 -7.18
N SER A 309 2.38 -2.20 -6.64
CA SER A 309 2.65 -2.35 -5.23
C SER A 309 3.93 -3.14 -5.00
N VAL A 310 4.51 -2.97 -3.82
CA VAL A 310 5.78 -3.58 -3.43
C VAL A 310 5.69 -4.17 -2.04
N GLY A 311 6.39 -5.29 -1.83
CA GLY A 311 6.50 -5.96 -0.53
C GLY A 311 7.79 -6.77 -0.44
N PHE A 312 8.20 -7.14 0.77
CA PHE A 312 9.48 -7.83 1.01
C PHE A 312 9.29 -9.25 1.48
N SER A 313 10.27 -10.11 1.16
CA SER A 313 10.43 -11.39 1.84
C SER A 313 10.66 -11.19 3.33
N GLN A 314 10.23 -12.16 4.16
CA GLN A 314 10.23 -12.03 5.62
C GLN A 314 11.52 -12.47 6.30
N ASP A 315 12.49 -12.99 5.55
CA ASP A 315 13.84 -13.29 6.05
C ASP A 315 14.55 -12.02 6.58
N ALA A 316 15.55 -12.19 7.43
CA ALA A 316 16.18 -11.08 8.14
C ALA A 316 16.68 -9.95 7.22
N PRO A 317 17.42 -10.22 6.12
CA PRO A 317 17.88 -9.19 5.19
C PRO A 317 16.80 -8.72 4.21
N GLN A 318 15.58 -9.30 4.21
CA GLN A 318 14.58 -9.05 3.19
C GLN A 318 15.16 -9.26 1.78
N THR A 319 15.67 -10.47 1.55
CA THR A 319 16.46 -10.83 0.35
C THR A 319 15.74 -10.51 -0.96
N TYR A 320 14.41 -10.61 -0.97
CA TYR A 320 13.60 -10.37 -2.17
C TYR A 320 12.61 -9.23 -2.00
N LEU A 321 12.39 -8.52 -3.10
CA LEU A 321 11.32 -7.55 -3.31
C LEU A 321 10.30 -8.18 -4.26
N TYR A 322 9.04 -8.14 -3.87
CA TYR A 322 7.91 -8.57 -4.69
C TYR A 322 7.19 -7.35 -5.25
N VAL A 323 6.85 -7.39 -6.54
CA VAL A 323 6.17 -6.29 -7.22
C VAL A 323 4.89 -6.81 -7.87
N ALA A 324 3.76 -6.20 -7.56
CA ALA A 324 2.53 -6.44 -8.28
C ALA A 324 2.60 -5.75 -9.64
N ASP A 325 2.69 -6.54 -10.71
CA ASP A 325 2.64 -6.05 -12.09
C ASP A 325 1.22 -6.14 -12.63
N GLY A 326 0.47 -5.04 -12.46
CA GLY A 326 -0.93 -4.97 -12.88
C GLY A 326 -1.10 -4.92 -14.39
N GLY A 327 -0.06 -4.55 -15.13
CA GLY A 327 -0.07 -4.51 -16.59
C GLY A 327 0.15 -5.88 -17.22
N SER A 328 0.99 -6.72 -16.60
CA SER A 328 1.33 -8.06 -17.08
C SER A 328 0.59 -9.18 -16.38
N HIS A 329 -0.10 -8.89 -15.26
CA HIS A 329 -0.83 -9.86 -14.44
C HIS A 329 0.06 -10.87 -13.70
N TYR A 330 1.28 -10.46 -13.32
CA TYR A 330 2.25 -11.26 -12.60
C TYR A 330 2.64 -10.62 -11.28
N ILE A 331 3.21 -11.42 -10.40
CA ILE A 331 4.06 -10.94 -9.32
C ILE A 331 5.50 -11.14 -9.76
N THR A 332 6.22 -10.04 -9.91
CA THR A 332 7.65 -10.05 -10.27
C THR A 332 8.48 -10.12 -9.00
N VAL A 333 9.46 -11.03 -8.97
CA VAL A 333 10.38 -11.23 -7.84
C VAL A 333 11.74 -10.65 -8.23
N LEU A 334 12.18 -9.65 -7.45
CA LEU A 334 13.49 -9.05 -7.61
C LEU A 334 14.40 -9.44 -6.44
N ARG A 335 15.69 -9.64 -6.72
CA ARG A 335 16.71 -9.66 -5.67
C ARG A 335 16.89 -8.23 -5.15
N ARG A 336 16.67 -8.01 -3.85
CA ARG A 336 16.62 -6.65 -3.28
C ARG A 336 17.96 -5.90 -3.38
N SER A 337 19.08 -6.63 -3.29
CA SER A 337 20.41 -6.00 -3.24
C SER A 337 20.82 -5.27 -4.53
N ASP A 338 20.29 -5.67 -5.67
CA ASP A 338 20.62 -5.12 -7.00
C ASP A 338 19.40 -4.87 -7.87
N LEU A 339 18.21 -5.14 -7.35
CA LEU A 339 16.93 -5.02 -8.04
C LEU A 339 16.82 -5.86 -9.33
N GLU A 340 17.58 -6.95 -9.42
CA GLU A 340 17.56 -7.85 -10.56
C GLU A 340 16.33 -8.75 -10.52
N VAL A 341 15.59 -8.87 -11.63
CA VAL A 341 14.44 -9.77 -11.75
C VAL A 341 14.93 -11.20 -11.80
N VAL A 342 14.55 -12.01 -10.81
CA VAL A 342 15.00 -13.40 -10.67
C VAL A 342 13.90 -14.43 -10.92
N SER A 343 12.64 -14.02 -10.83
CA SER A 343 11.49 -14.90 -11.05
C SER A 343 10.21 -14.09 -11.25
N GLU A 344 9.18 -14.79 -11.68
CA GLU A 344 7.81 -14.29 -11.73
C GLU A 344 6.85 -15.46 -11.56
N PHE A 345 5.66 -15.19 -11.03
CA PHE A 345 4.59 -16.16 -10.93
C PHE A 345 3.22 -15.48 -11.12
N GLY A 346 2.20 -16.29 -11.35
CA GLY A 346 0.86 -15.81 -11.67
C GLY A 346 0.58 -15.92 -13.16
N GLY A 347 0.09 -14.86 -13.73
CA GLY A 347 -0.28 -14.76 -15.15
C GLY A 347 -1.76 -14.40 -15.31
N PRO A 348 -2.17 -14.00 -16.52
CA PRO A 348 -3.52 -13.54 -16.76
C PRO A 348 -4.54 -14.66 -16.69
N GLY A 349 -5.68 -14.41 -16.03
CA GLY A 349 -6.80 -15.33 -15.97
C GLY A 349 -7.57 -15.27 -14.67
N VAL A 350 -8.46 -16.25 -14.47
CA VAL A 350 -9.43 -16.31 -13.37
C VAL A 350 -9.27 -17.53 -12.45
N ALA A 351 -8.51 -18.54 -12.89
CA ALA A 351 -8.23 -19.69 -12.07
C ALA A 351 -7.38 -19.32 -10.83
N PRO A 352 -7.39 -20.12 -9.77
CA PRO A 352 -6.46 -19.94 -8.66
C PRO A 352 -5.02 -19.85 -9.16
N GLY A 353 -4.29 -18.82 -8.71
CA GLY A 353 -2.93 -18.55 -9.16
C GLY A 353 -2.81 -17.71 -10.43
N GLN A 354 -3.87 -17.58 -11.21
CA GLN A 354 -3.95 -16.55 -12.26
C GLN A 354 -4.50 -15.26 -11.69
N MET A 355 -4.29 -14.12 -12.36
CA MET A 355 -4.69 -12.81 -11.87
C MET A 355 -5.40 -12.00 -12.94
N GLY A 356 -6.50 -11.35 -12.53
CA GLY A 356 -7.19 -10.38 -13.36
C GLY A 356 -6.39 -9.07 -13.47
N ARG A 357 -6.13 -8.43 -12.34
CA ARG A 357 -5.25 -7.25 -12.24
C ARG A 357 -4.72 -7.14 -10.82
N PRO A 358 -3.53 -7.66 -10.53
CA PRO A 358 -2.90 -7.48 -9.24
C PRO A 358 -2.66 -5.98 -8.99
N HIS A 359 -3.26 -5.47 -7.93
CA HIS A 359 -3.24 -4.04 -7.64
C HIS A 359 -2.41 -3.73 -6.39
N ASN A 360 -2.60 -4.51 -5.35
CA ASN A 360 -1.83 -4.39 -4.12
C ASN A 360 -1.40 -5.77 -3.65
N LEU A 361 -0.28 -5.84 -2.95
CA LEU A 361 0.22 -7.06 -2.34
C LEU A 361 0.76 -6.80 -0.93
N THR A 362 0.75 -7.85 -0.12
CA THR A 362 1.36 -7.86 1.21
C THR A 362 1.96 -9.23 1.49
N VAL A 363 2.86 -9.29 2.46
CA VAL A 363 3.52 -10.54 2.88
C VAL A 363 3.29 -10.73 4.37
N ASP A 364 2.73 -11.87 4.76
CA ASP A 364 2.51 -12.20 6.16
C ASP A 364 3.82 -12.64 6.86
N PRO A 365 3.84 -12.73 8.20
CA PRO A 365 5.02 -13.16 8.94
C PRO A 365 5.54 -14.57 8.57
N SER A 366 4.70 -15.40 7.96
CA SER A 366 5.06 -16.75 7.48
C SER A 366 5.65 -16.73 6.06
N GLY A 367 5.73 -15.56 5.42
CA GLY A 367 6.25 -15.39 4.06
C GLY A 367 5.22 -15.64 2.95
N ASN A 368 3.94 -15.87 3.28
CA ASN A 368 2.91 -15.99 2.26
C ASN A 368 2.59 -14.62 1.66
N ILE A 369 2.33 -14.59 0.36
CA ILE A 369 1.92 -13.38 -0.35
C ILE A 369 0.41 -13.35 -0.49
N PHE A 370 -0.18 -12.20 -0.21
CA PHE A 370 -1.59 -11.92 -0.48
C PHE A 370 -1.71 -10.82 -1.51
N VAL A 371 -2.60 -11.01 -2.47
CA VAL A 371 -2.77 -10.12 -3.62
C VAL A 371 -4.21 -9.66 -3.69
N ALA A 372 -4.41 -8.34 -3.76
CA ALA A 372 -5.69 -7.72 -4.06
C ALA A 372 -5.83 -7.51 -5.57
N GLU A 373 -6.97 -7.89 -6.14
CA GLU A 373 -7.24 -7.75 -7.56
C GLU A 373 -8.33 -6.69 -7.81
N ALA A 374 -7.95 -5.65 -8.55
CA ALA A 374 -8.81 -4.53 -8.91
C ALA A 374 -9.38 -4.65 -10.34
N ALA A 375 -9.51 -5.87 -10.84
CA ALA A 375 -10.14 -6.08 -12.14
C ALA A 375 -11.61 -5.69 -12.12
N GLY A 376 -12.12 -5.23 -13.26
CA GLY A 376 -13.56 -5.10 -13.49
C GLY A 376 -14.24 -6.48 -13.53
N PRO A 377 -15.56 -6.54 -13.50
CA PRO A 377 -16.31 -7.79 -13.52
C PRO A 377 -16.03 -8.63 -14.79
N LYS A 378 -15.52 -8.00 -15.83
CA LYS A 378 -15.16 -8.67 -17.08
C LYS A 378 -13.82 -8.15 -17.57
N VAL A 379 -12.91 -9.07 -17.85
CA VAL A 379 -11.67 -8.82 -18.56
C VAL A 379 -11.65 -9.63 -19.86
N LYS A 380 -11.00 -9.11 -20.88
CA LYS A 380 -10.76 -9.93 -22.08
C LYS A 380 -9.68 -10.95 -21.76
N HIS A 381 -10.01 -12.22 -21.95
CA HIS A 381 -9.03 -13.28 -21.87
C HIS A 381 -7.91 -13.02 -22.88
N PRO A 382 -6.65 -12.91 -22.45
CA PRO A 382 -5.58 -12.39 -23.32
C PRO A 382 -5.30 -13.26 -24.55
N VAL A 383 -5.59 -14.55 -24.46
CA VAL A 383 -5.34 -15.50 -25.59
C VAL A 383 -6.56 -15.60 -26.50
N THR A 384 -7.76 -15.70 -25.95
CA THR A 384 -8.97 -15.95 -26.75
C THR A 384 -9.73 -14.69 -27.16
N GLY A 385 -9.43 -13.55 -26.51
CA GLY A 385 -10.18 -12.32 -26.67
C GLY A 385 -11.59 -12.34 -26.08
N ALA A 386 -12.04 -13.47 -25.53
CA ALA A 386 -13.35 -13.62 -24.92
C ALA A 386 -13.43 -12.77 -23.63
N GLU A 387 -14.61 -12.22 -23.35
CA GLU A 387 -14.89 -11.62 -22.05
C GLU A 387 -15.01 -12.73 -21.01
N VAL A 388 -14.17 -12.67 -19.98
CA VAL A 388 -14.20 -13.58 -18.83
C VAL A 388 -14.45 -12.76 -17.57
N ASP A 389 -15.22 -13.31 -16.67
CA ASP A 389 -15.43 -12.74 -15.36
C ASP A 389 -14.14 -12.94 -14.53
N ALA A 390 -13.35 -11.90 -14.41
CA ALA A 390 -12.11 -11.95 -13.64
C ALA A 390 -12.36 -11.87 -12.13
N GLY A 391 -13.58 -11.51 -11.74
CA GLY A 391 -13.98 -11.35 -10.37
C GLY A 391 -13.11 -10.37 -9.57
N TYR A 392 -13.71 -9.55 -8.76
CA TYR A 392 -12.98 -8.85 -7.72
C TYR A 392 -12.66 -9.85 -6.61
N ARG A 393 -11.40 -9.98 -6.23
CA ARG A 393 -11.00 -10.92 -5.18
C ARG A 393 -9.68 -10.55 -4.51
N ALA A 394 -9.43 -11.22 -3.39
CA ALA A 394 -8.10 -11.35 -2.81
C ALA A 394 -7.65 -12.82 -2.92
N GLN A 395 -6.38 -13.05 -3.17
CA GLN A 395 -5.81 -14.40 -3.23
C GLN A 395 -4.63 -14.52 -2.27
N LYS A 396 -4.42 -15.73 -1.74
CA LYS A 396 -3.25 -16.13 -0.98
C LYS A 396 -2.35 -17.02 -1.81
N PHE A 397 -1.06 -16.74 -1.77
CA PHE A 397 0.00 -17.57 -2.32
C PHE A 397 0.88 -18.05 -1.18
N ARG A 398 0.84 -19.35 -0.89
CA ARG A 398 1.64 -19.96 0.18
C ARG A 398 3.09 -20.03 -0.26
N PHE A 399 4.00 -19.62 0.61
CA PHE A 399 5.42 -19.88 0.46
C PHE A 399 5.67 -21.37 0.71
N VAL A 400 6.23 -22.08 -0.25
CA VAL A 400 6.45 -23.54 -0.19
C VAL A 400 7.93 -23.93 -0.21
N GLY A 401 8.82 -22.96 -0.21
CA GLY A 401 10.26 -23.16 -0.19
C GLY A 401 11.00 -22.36 -1.25
N THR A 402 12.22 -22.76 -1.56
CA THR A 402 13.07 -22.09 -2.53
C THR A 402 13.63 -23.10 -3.56
N ARG A 403 13.98 -22.60 -4.74
CA ARG A 403 14.74 -23.35 -5.76
C ARG A 403 16.10 -22.68 -6.00
N PRO A 404 17.12 -23.39 -6.50
CA PRO A 404 18.37 -22.77 -6.89
C PRO A 404 18.14 -21.56 -7.82
N ALA A 405 18.89 -20.49 -7.62
CA ALA A 405 18.99 -19.43 -8.62
C ALA A 405 19.63 -20.01 -9.90
N LYS A 406 19.07 -19.70 -11.05
CA LYS A 406 19.64 -20.10 -12.33
C LYS A 406 20.82 -19.22 -12.68
#